data_1228df809d9066f946f361d68fae4938
#
_entry.id   1228df809d9066f946f361d68fae4938
#
_cell.length_a   1.000
_cell.length_b   1.000
_cell.length_c   1.000
_cell.angle_alpha   90.00
_cell.angle_beta   90.00
_cell.angle_gamma   90.00
#
_symmetry.space_group_name_H-M   'P 1'
#
loop_
_entity.id
_entity.type
_entity.pdbx_description
1 polymer ?
#
loop_
_entity_poly.entity_id
_entity_poly.type
_entity_poly.pdbx_seq_one_letter_code
_entity_poly.pdbx_strand_id
1 'polypeptide(L)'
;MGFNKDIFTVDLMLGIPEKEDRSDWYTFMEPLLRDEESKSMFKMPAQYMFKDIPETGSHDDFVQYALGEMDKHHINQAMVGFHEQSEVKILAGKNYPDRFFFDLPVNPNTPNEAANIKRIYEEFGIKAVSAFPSGMYPQVAINDEKWHPIYEMCVELDLPFFCCVGVPGPRIPMAPQKVELIDEVCWYFPELKFVMRHGAEPWTALACKLMLKYPNLYYSTSAFSPKHYPEDIVNFANTRGKDKIMYAGYFPMGLSLDKIFAEMQNVPFKDDVWPMFLGENAKKLLKL
;
A
#
# COMPACT_ATOMS: atom_id res chain seq x y z
N MET A 1 -3.85 3.90 27.56
CA MET A 1 -4.44 2.60 27.25
C MET A 1 -3.80 2.12 25.97
N GLY A 2 -3.57 0.84 25.80
CA GLY A 2 -2.99 0.34 24.55
C GLY A 2 -4.05 0.16 23.45
N PHE A 3 -3.62 -0.35 22.33
CA PHE A 3 -4.44 -0.78 21.22
C PHE A 3 -5.67 -1.60 21.68
N ASN A 4 -6.88 -1.20 21.26
CA ASN A 4 -8.12 -1.92 21.53
C ASN A 4 -8.53 -2.74 20.29
N LYS A 5 -8.74 -4.04 20.47
CA LYS A 5 -9.12 -4.98 19.40
C LYS A 5 -10.55 -4.77 18.86
N ASP A 6 -11.39 -4.00 19.57
CA ASP A 6 -12.77 -3.70 19.14
C ASP A 6 -12.84 -2.55 18.12
N ILE A 7 -11.71 -1.90 17.81
CA ILE A 7 -11.67 -0.84 16.80
C ILE A 7 -11.84 -1.46 15.42
N PHE A 8 -12.76 -0.90 14.63
CA PHE A 8 -12.93 -1.29 13.24
C PHE A 8 -11.63 -1.06 12.46
N THR A 9 -11.03 -2.15 11.96
CA THR A 9 -9.72 -2.14 11.35
C THR A 9 -9.80 -2.38 9.84
N VAL A 10 -9.16 -1.51 9.08
CA VAL A 10 -8.98 -1.62 7.63
C VAL A 10 -7.49 -1.80 7.33
N ASP A 11 -7.11 -2.92 6.74
CA ASP A 11 -5.73 -3.13 6.25
C ASP A 11 -5.62 -2.65 4.80
N LEU A 12 -4.81 -1.62 4.55
CA LEU A 12 -4.64 -1.02 3.23
C LEU A 12 -3.56 -1.71 2.37
N MET A 13 -3.06 -2.86 2.81
CA MET A 13 -2.13 -3.67 2.00
C MET A 13 -2.08 -5.12 2.47
N LEU A 14 -3.07 -5.89 2.06
CA LEU A 14 -3.14 -7.33 2.29
C LEU A 14 -3.06 -8.07 0.96
N GLY A 15 -2.31 -9.18 0.91
CA GLY A 15 -2.27 -10.06 -0.25
C GLY A 15 -3.12 -11.31 -0.06
N ILE A 16 -3.83 -11.73 -1.10
CA ILE A 16 -4.43 -13.05 -1.18
C ILE A 16 -3.55 -13.89 -2.10
N PRO A 17 -2.86 -14.93 -1.60
CA PRO A 17 -2.12 -15.85 -2.45
C PRO A 17 -3.04 -16.59 -3.41
N GLU A 18 -2.52 -17.02 -4.54
CA GLU A 18 -3.24 -17.89 -5.51
C GLU A 18 -2.61 -19.27 -5.56
N LYS A 19 -1.42 -19.39 -5.04
CA LYS A 19 -0.62 -20.60 -4.90
C LYS A 19 0.44 -20.40 -3.80
N GLU A 20 1.06 -21.49 -3.37
CA GLU A 20 2.12 -21.46 -2.36
C GLU A 20 3.33 -20.64 -2.81
N ASP A 21 3.77 -20.82 -4.07
CA ASP A 21 4.85 -20.02 -4.66
C ASP A 21 4.32 -18.66 -5.12
N ARG A 22 4.85 -17.60 -4.53
CA ARG A 22 4.49 -16.20 -4.79
C ARG A 22 5.52 -15.46 -5.62
N SER A 23 6.47 -16.14 -6.23
CA SER A 23 7.53 -15.51 -7.02
C SER A 23 6.99 -14.67 -8.17
N ASP A 24 5.85 -15.03 -8.74
CA ASP A 24 5.17 -14.30 -9.81
C ASP A 24 4.82 -12.85 -9.42
N TRP A 25 4.61 -12.59 -8.13
CA TRP A 25 4.25 -11.26 -7.66
C TRP A 25 5.30 -10.19 -7.95
N TYR A 26 6.51 -10.61 -8.27
CA TYR A 26 7.66 -9.71 -8.44
C TYR A 26 8.31 -9.78 -9.82
N THR A 27 7.78 -10.57 -10.76
CA THR A 27 8.36 -10.77 -12.10
C THR A 27 8.52 -9.46 -12.88
N PHE A 28 7.67 -8.48 -12.63
CA PHE A 28 7.73 -7.17 -13.27
C PHE A 28 9.05 -6.40 -12.96
N MET A 29 9.74 -6.74 -11.86
CA MET A 29 11.01 -6.12 -11.48
C MET A 29 12.24 -6.83 -12.04
N GLU A 30 12.10 -8.01 -12.61
CA GLU A 30 13.24 -8.82 -13.10
C GLU A 30 14.19 -8.03 -14.01
N PRO A 31 13.71 -7.19 -14.95
CA PRO A 31 14.59 -6.41 -15.82
C PRO A 31 15.46 -5.37 -15.10
N LEU A 32 15.12 -5.03 -13.85
CA LEU A 32 15.83 -4.04 -13.04
C LEU A 32 16.91 -4.66 -12.15
N LEU A 33 16.83 -5.97 -11.86
CA LEU A 33 17.77 -6.65 -10.97
C LEU A 33 19.10 -6.89 -11.69
N ARG A 34 20.21 -6.41 -11.12
CA ARG A 34 21.54 -6.45 -11.75
C ARG A 34 22.49 -7.46 -11.12
N ASP A 35 22.39 -7.67 -9.81
CA ASP A 35 23.27 -8.57 -9.08
C ASP A 35 22.64 -9.96 -8.90
N GLU A 36 23.50 -10.98 -8.85
CA GLU A 36 23.08 -12.39 -8.78
C GLU A 36 22.36 -12.74 -7.47
N GLU A 37 22.69 -12.06 -6.37
CA GLU A 37 22.00 -12.27 -5.10
C GLU A 37 20.53 -11.81 -5.21
N SER A 38 20.27 -10.60 -5.76
CA SER A 38 18.92 -10.11 -5.99
C SER A 38 18.12 -11.01 -6.93
N LYS A 39 18.74 -11.53 -7.98
CA LYS A 39 18.10 -12.49 -8.89
C LYS A 39 17.77 -13.81 -8.21
N SER A 40 18.64 -14.29 -7.31
CA SER A 40 18.42 -15.52 -6.54
C SER A 40 17.32 -15.37 -5.46
N MET A 41 17.10 -14.16 -4.98
CA MET A 41 16.07 -13.81 -3.97
C MET A 41 14.69 -13.53 -4.57
N PHE A 42 14.37 -14.11 -5.71
CA PHE A 42 13.22 -13.70 -6.51
C PHE A 42 11.85 -13.97 -5.87
N LYS A 43 11.77 -14.81 -4.82
CA LYS A 43 10.53 -15.01 -4.04
C LYS A 43 10.04 -13.73 -3.36
N MET A 44 10.99 -12.87 -2.93
CA MET A 44 10.74 -11.53 -2.43
C MET A 44 12.04 -10.71 -2.60
N PRO A 45 12.14 -9.81 -3.60
CA PRO A 45 13.38 -9.08 -3.91
C PRO A 45 13.94 -8.20 -2.80
N ALA A 46 13.19 -8.00 -1.71
CA ALA A 46 13.61 -7.28 -0.51
C ALA A 46 13.77 -8.21 0.72
N GLN A 47 13.85 -9.53 0.53
CA GLN A 47 13.85 -10.49 1.67
C GLN A 47 14.98 -10.26 2.68
N TYR A 48 16.11 -9.69 2.28
CA TYR A 48 17.23 -9.36 3.19
C TYR A 48 16.84 -8.34 4.28
N MET A 49 15.76 -7.56 4.07
CA MET A 49 15.22 -6.59 5.04
C MET A 49 14.24 -7.22 6.04
N PHE A 50 13.73 -8.40 5.74
CA PHE A 50 12.69 -9.05 6.55
C PHE A 50 13.24 -10.32 7.22
N LYS A 51 12.94 -10.46 8.51
CA LYS A 51 13.13 -11.69 9.25
C LYS A 51 11.79 -12.41 9.33
N ASP A 52 11.82 -13.72 9.16
CA ASP A 52 10.62 -14.57 9.31
C ASP A 52 9.50 -14.19 8.33
N ILE A 53 9.82 -14.16 7.02
CA ILE A 53 8.83 -13.98 5.96
C ILE A 53 7.78 -15.10 6.08
N PRO A 54 6.47 -14.79 6.13
CA PRO A 54 5.45 -15.82 6.30
C PRO A 54 5.47 -16.84 5.17
N GLU A 55 5.52 -18.11 5.54
CA GLU A 55 5.21 -19.21 4.63
C GLU A 55 3.69 -19.42 4.68
N THR A 56 3.03 -19.28 3.54
CA THR A 56 1.58 -19.44 3.47
C THR A 56 1.14 -20.90 3.37
N GLY A 57 2.04 -21.79 2.97
CA GLY A 57 1.68 -23.19 2.72
C GLY A 57 0.72 -23.37 1.54
N SER A 58 0.25 -24.60 1.36
CA SER A 58 -0.74 -24.94 0.34
C SER A 58 -2.13 -24.99 0.97
N HIS A 59 -3.09 -24.34 0.33
CA HIS A 59 -4.50 -24.30 0.77
C HIS A 59 -5.42 -24.61 -0.40
N ASP A 60 -6.52 -25.31 -0.12
CA ASP A 60 -7.57 -25.57 -1.11
C ASP A 60 -8.32 -24.28 -1.49
N ASP A 61 -8.42 -23.33 -0.54
CA ASP A 61 -9.06 -22.03 -0.72
C ASP A 61 -8.23 -20.93 -0.03
N PHE A 62 -7.48 -20.17 -0.82
CA PHE A 62 -6.67 -19.07 -0.34
C PHE A 62 -7.50 -17.86 0.10
N VAL A 63 -8.75 -17.71 -0.35
CA VAL A 63 -9.64 -16.64 0.14
C VAL A 63 -10.04 -16.95 1.58
N GLN A 64 -10.42 -18.20 1.86
CA GLN A 64 -10.74 -18.64 3.23
C GLN A 64 -9.52 -18.56 4.15
N TYR A 65 -8.33 -18.88 3.66
CA TYR A 65 -7.09 -18.69 4.40
C TYR A 65 -6.89 -17.19 4.80
N ALA A 66 -7.01 -16.28 3.83
CA ALA A 66 -6.88 -14.84 4.09
C ALA A 66 -7.95 -14.33 5.07
N LEU A 67 -9.20 -14.77 4.92
CA LEU A 67 -10.29 -14.43 5.85
C LEU A 67 -10.01 -14.94 7.28
N GLY A 68 -9.51 -16.17 7.41
CA GLY A 68 -9.13 -16.73 8.71
C GLY A 68 -8.05 -15.92 9.42
N GLU A 69 -7.04 -15.49 8.67
CA GLU A 69 -5.98 -14.61 9.21
C GLU A 69 -6.54 -13.21 9.58
N MET A 70 -7.41 -12.64 8.76
CA MET A 70 -8.09 -11.38 9.08
C MET A 70 -8.95 -11.50 10.36
N ASP A 71 -9.74 -12.57 10.48
CA ASP A 71 -10.63 -12.80 11.64
C ASP A 71 -9.85 -12.99 12.94
N LYS A 72 -8.74 -13.72 12.88
CA LYS A 72 -7.83 -13.93 14.02
C LYS A 72 -7.31 -12.59 14.58
N HIS A 73 -7.13 -11.58 13.72
CA HIS A 73 -6.58 -10.28 14.09
C HIS A 73 -7.62 -9.15 14.08
N HIS A 74 -8.91 -9.49 13.99
CA HIS A 74 -10.02 -8.52 13.99
C HIS A 74 -9.91 -7.46 12.87
N ILE A 75 -9.36 -7.85 11.70
CA ILE A 75 -9.35 -7.00 10.50
C ILE A 75 -10.72 -7.11 9.83
N ASN A 76 -11.47 -6.02 9.80
CA ASN A 76 -12.81 -6.00 9.25
C ASN A 76 -12.80 -5.97 7.72
N GLN A 77 -11.93 -5.14 7.13
CA GLN A 77 -11.80 -4.99 5.69
C GLN A 77 -10.34 -4.92 5.26
N ALA A 78 -10.04 -5.36 4.05
CA ALA A 78 -8.71 -5.27 3.49
C ALA A 78 -8.71 -4.84 2.04
N MET A 79 -7.74 -3.99 1.69
CA MET A 79 -7.41 -3.62 0.32
C MET A 79 -6.44 -4.64 -0.27
N VAL A 80 -6.79 -5.16 -1.45
CA VAL A 80 -6.01 -6.17 -2.17
C VAL A 80 -5.68 -5.67 -3.57
N GLY A 81 -4.44 -5.84 -4.01
CA GLY A 81 -4.04 -5.49 -5.37
C GLY A 81 -4.83 -6.29 -6.41
N PHE A 82 -5.56 -5.59 -7.28
CA PHE A 82 -6.42 -6.19 -8.30
C PHE A 82 -5.63 -6.63 -9.52
N HIS A 83 -6.03 -7.75 -10.09
CA HIS A 83 -5.56 -8.23 -11.38
C HIS A 83 -6.71 -8.93 -12.10
N GLU A 84 -7.10 -8.46 -13.26
CA GLU A 84 -8.27 -8.98 -13.98
C GLU A 84 -8.15 -10.45 -14.43
N GLN A 85 -6.94 -11.02 -14.47
CA GLN A 85 -6.71 -12.43 -14.75
C GLN A 85 -6.77 -13.31 -13.49
N SER A 86 -6.91 -12.72 -12.29
CA SER A 86 -6.96 -13.45 -11.04
C SER A 86 -8.40 -13.86 -10.69
N GLU A 87 -8.74 -15.10 -10.97
CA GLU A 87 -10.04 -15.67 -10.57
C GLU A 87 -10.23 -15.60 -9.04
N VAL A 88 -9.17 -15.85 -8.28
CA VAL A 88 -9.20 -15.81 -6.80
C VAL A 88 -9.63 -14.45 -6.29
N LYS A 89 -9.05 -13.36 -6.82
CA LYS A 89 -9.38 -11.98 -6.41
C LYS A 89 -10.78 -11.57 -6.85
N ILE A 90 -11.18 -11.93 -8.08
CA ILE A 90 -12.53 -11.68 -8.59
C ILE A 90 -13.56 -12.38 -7.69
N LEU A 91 -13.34 -13.65 -7.34
CA LEU A 91 -14.22 -14.40 -6.43
C LEU A 91 -14.22 -13.82 -5.01
N ALA A 92 -13.07 -13.38 -4.50
CA ALA A 92 -12.98 -12.71 -3.20
C ALA A 92 -13.88 -11.47 -3.15
N GLY A 93 -13.77 -10.58 -4.13
CA GLY A 93 -14.61 -9.39 -4.20
C GLY A 93 -16.10 -9.69 -4.41
N LYS A 94 -16.44 -10.69 -5.22
CA LYS A 94 -17.81 -11.09 -5.48
C LYS A 94 -18.49 -11.74 -4.28
N ASN A 95 -17.78 -12.64 -3.59
CA ASN A 95 -18.35 -13.46 -2.50
C ASN A 95 -18.25 -12.77 -1.14
N TYR A 96 -17.29 -11.84 -0.97
CA TYR A 96 -17.00 -11.15 0.29
C TYR A 96 -16.82 -9.65 0.08
N PRO A 97 -17.80 -8.93 -0.54
CA PRO A 97 -17.68 -7.50 -0.85
C PRO A 97 -17.55 -6.60 0.38
N ASP A 98 -18.03 -7.08 1.54
CA ASP A 98 -17.90 -6.37 2.82
C ASP A 98 -16.54 -6.61 3.51
N ARG A 99 -15.70 -7.49 2.94
CA ARG A 99 -14.39 -7.85 3.51
C ARG A 99 -13.23 -7.41 2.62
N PHE A 100 -13.37 -7.46 1.30
CA PHE A 100 -12.32 -7.11 0.35
C PHE A 100 -12.75 -6.01 -0.60
N PHE A 101 -11.85 -5.09 -0.80
CA PHE A 101 -11.92 -4.08 -1.85
C PHE A 101 -10.55 -3.96 -2.55
N PHE A 102 -10.49 -3.31 -3.70
CA PHE A 102 -9.34 -3.44 -4.58
C PHE A 102 -8.68 -2.11 -4.90
N ASP A 103 -7.33 -2.13 -4.99
CA ASP A 103 -6.55 -1.14 -5.70
C ASP A 103 -6.04 -1.72 -7.03
N LEU A 104 -6.00 -0.90 -8.07
CA LEU A 104 -5.44 -1.29 -9.37
C LEU A 104 -3.99 -0.83 -9.46
N PRO A 105 -3.02 -1.76 -9.52
CA PRO A 105 -1.64 -1.42 -9.86
C PRO A 105 -1.55 -0.93 -11.32
N VAL A 106 -0.93 0.23 -11.54
CA VAL A 106 -0.82 0.87 -12.85
C VAL A 106 0.61 1.17 -13.25
N ASN A 107 0.84 1.28 -14.56
CA ASN A 107 2.14 1.60 -15.14
C ASN A 107 1.98 2.69 -16.22
N PRO A 108 2.57 3.89 -16.09
CA PRO A 108 2.44 4.98 -17.06
C PRO A 108 3.14 4.69 -18.40
N ASN A 109 3.91 3.59 -18.50
CA ASN A 109 4.44 3.10 -19.75
C ASN A 109 3.43 2.28 -20.56
N THR A 110 2.31 1.89 -19.96
CA THR A 110 1.23 1.15 -20.63
C THR A 110 0.39 2.11 -21.49
N PRO A 111 0.23 1.85 -22.79
CA PRO A 111 -0.62 2.68 -23.63
C PRO A 111 -2.08 2.72 -23.11
N ASN A 112 -2.68 3.90 -23.09
CA ASN A 112 -4.08 4.10 -22.69
C ASN A 112 -4.42 3.67 -21.25
N GLU A 113 -3.45 3.73 -20.32
CA GLU A 113 -3.63 3.27 -18.93
C GLU A 113 -4.76 4.01 -18.22
N ALA A 114 -4.94 5.31 -18.46
CA ALA A 114 -6.06 6.07 -17.92
C ALA A 114 -7.42 5.51 -18.36
N ALA A 115 -7.59 5.15 -19.63
CA ALA A 115 -8.80 4.51 -20.12
C ALA A 115 -9.01 3.11 -19.52
N ASN A 116 -7.92 2.37 -19.26
CA ASN A 116 -7.97 1.09 -18.57
C ASN A 116 -8.42 1.25 -17.12
N ILE A 117 -7.94 2.25 -16.40
CA ILE A 117 -8.42 2.57 -15.04
C ILE A 117 -9.94 2.78 -15.05
N LYS A 118 -10.46 3.59 -15.98
CA LYS A 118 -11.90 3.86 -16.09
C LYS A 118 -12.70 2.58 -16.34
N ARG A 119 -12.26 1.77 -17.30
CA ARG A 119 -12.89 0.48 -17.62
C ARG A 119 -12.94 -0.45 -16.39
N ILE A 120 -11.81 -0.64 -15.73
CA ILE A 120 -11.72 -1.52 -14.55
C ILE A 120 -12.56 -0.97 -13.40
N TYR A 121 -12.59 0.35 -13.21
CA TYR A 121 -13.45 0.98 -12.21
C TYR A 121 -14.94 0.71 -12.48
N GLU A 122 -15.38 0.87 -13.73
CA GLU A 122 -16.78 0.64 -14.12
C GLU A 122 -17.19 -0.83 -14.04
N GLU A 123 -16.26 -1.76 -14.34
CA GLU A 123 -16.54 -3.19 -14.39
C GLU A 123 -16.41 -3.88 -13.02
N PHE A 124 -15.40 -3.50 -12.22
CA PHE A 124 -15.05 -4.20 -10.98
C PHE A 124 -15.17 -3.36 -9.71
N GLY A 125 -15.42 -2.06 -9.83
CA GLY A 125 -15.64 -1.19 -8.67
C GLY A 125 -14.41 -1.01 -7.77
N ILE A 126 -13.20 -0.92 -8.38
CA ILE A 126 -11.97 -0.64 -7.61
C ILE A 126 -12.14 0.64 -6.78
N LYS A 127 -11.45 0.71 -5.64
CA LYS A 127 -11.53 1.83 -4.69
C LYS A 127 -10.28 2.71 -4.67
N ALA A 128 -9.21 2.27 -5.32
CA ALA A 128 -7.95 2.99 -5.38
C ALA A 128 -7.13 2.58 -6.61
N VAL A 129 -6.12 3.38 -6.91
CA VAL A 129 -5.07 3.08 -7.89
C VAL A 129 -3.74 3.04 -7.15
N SER A 130 -2.81 2.18 -7.57
CA SER A 130 -1.51 2.09 -6.93
C SER A 130 -0.35 2.02 -7.91
N ALA A 131 0.83 2.46 -7.45
CA ALA A 131 2.04 2.49 -8.27
C ALA A 131 3.31 2.23 -7.48
N PHE A 132 4.30 1.64 -8.18
CA PHE A 132 5.65 1.46 -7.69
C PHE A 132 6.66 2.04 -8.71
N PRO A 133 6.92 3.37 -8.69
CA PRO A 133 7.71 4.05 -9.72
C PRO A 133 9.11 3.48 -9.95
N SER A 134 9.81 3.12 -8.86
CA SER A 134 11.13 2.49 -8.96
C SER A 134 11.09 1.05 -9.50
N GLY A 135 9.96 0.36 -9.36
CA GLY A 135 9.78 -1.03 -9.81
C GLY A 135 9.41 -1.15 -11.30
N MET A 136 9.17 -0.05 -11.98
CA MET A 136 8.77 -0.06 -13.40
C MET A 136 9.99 -0.13 -14.33
N TYR A 137 9.81 -0.71 -15.50
CA TYR A 137 10.83 -0.70 -16.56
C TYR A 137 10.25 -0.21 -17.89
N PRO A 138 10.77 0.93 -18.43
CA PRO A 138 11.68 1.88 -17.77
C PRO A 138 11.07 2.53 -16.55
N GLN A 139 11.93 2.93 -15.59
CA GLN A 139 11.48 3.68 -14.42
C GLN A 139 10.92 5.04 -14.82
N VAL A 140 9.85 5.48 -14.15
CA VAL A 140 9.20 6.78 -14.39
C VAL A 140 9.08 7.53 -13.08
N ALA A 141 9.65 8.74 -13.00
CA ALA A 141 9.60 9.56 -11.81
C ALA A 141 8.16 9.98 -11.46
N ILE A 142 7.84 10.11 -10.17
CA ILE A 142 6.50 10.47 -9.67
C ILE A 142 5.95 11.74 -10.34
N ASN A 143 6.79 12.72 -10.61
CA ASN A 143 6.43 13.99 -11.24
C ASN A 143 6.59 14.03 -12.77
N ASP A 144 6.85 12.90 -13.42
CA ASP A 144 6.94 12.82 -14.89
C ASP A 144 5.56 13.01 -15.53
N GLU A 145 5.49 13.77 -16.62
CA GLU A 145 4.25 14.06 -17.35
C GLU A 145 3.49 12.81 -17.83
N LYS A 146 4.16 11.67 -17.95
CA LYS A 146 3.51 10.39 -18.27
C LYS A 146 2.47 9.97 -17.23
N TRP A 147 2.59 10.45 -15.99
CA TRP A 147 1.59 10.20 -14.94
C TRP A 147 0.36 11.08 -15.05
N HIS A 148 0.44 12.25 -15.73
CA HIS A 148 -0.65 13.22 -15.73
C HIS A 148 -1.99 12.62 -16.14
N PRO A 149 -2.12 11.82 -17.23
CA PRO A 149 -3.40 11.21 -17.58
C PRO A 149 -3.96 10.27 -16.51
N ILE A 150 -3.08 9.60 -15.76
CA ILE A 150 -3.46 8.72 -14.65
C ILE A 150 -3.94 9.55 -13.46
N TYR A 151 -3.22 10.62 -13.10
CA TYR A 151 -3.62 11.53 -12.02
C TYR A 151 -4.96 12.22 -12.32
N GLU A 152 -5.14 12.72 -13.54
CA GLU A 152 -6.40 13.30 -14.01
C GLU A 152 -7.55 12.30 -13.90
N MET A 153 -7.35 11.06 -14.31
CA MET A 153 -8.34 9.99 -14.18
C MET A 153 -8.66 9.66 -12.71
N CYS A 154 -7.66 9.63 -11.84
CA CYS A 154 -7.87 9.45 -10.41
C CYS A 154 -8.70 10.60 -9.80
N VAL A 155 -8.47 11.84 -10.23
CA VAL A 155 -9.27 13.00 -9.82
C VAL A 155 -10.69 12.90 -10.37
N GLU A 156 -10.88 12.58 -11.67
CA GLU A 156 -12.21 12.43 -12.31
C GLU A 156 -13.07 11.39 -11.59
N LEU A 157 -12.49 10.25 -11.23
CA LEU A 157 -13.19 9.13 -10.58
C LEU A 157 -13.18 9.23 -9.04
N ASP A 158 -12.56 10.26 -8.48
CA ASP A 158 -12.36 10.45 -7.03
C ASP A 158 -11.65 9.25 -6.36
N LEU A 159 -10.73 8.61 -7.07
CA LEU A 159 -9.93 7.47 -6.60
C LEU A 159 -8.63 7.95 -5.94
N PRO A 160 -8.31 7.53 -4.70
CA PRO A 160 -7.00 7.76 -4.11
C PRO A 160 -5.90 7.03 -4.89
N PHE A 161 -4.74 7.70 -5.04
CA PHE A 161 -3.54 7.18 -5.67
C PHE A 161 -2.50 6.80 -4.62
N PHE A 162 -2.27 5.52 -4.45
CA PHE A 162 -1.30 4.95 -3.50
C PHE A 162 0.05 4.75 -4.18
N CYS A 163 1.09 5.44 -3.75
CA CYS A 163 2.40 5.43 -4.39
C CYS A 163 3.50 4.97 -3.44
N CYS A 164 4.34 4.03 -3.88
CA CYS A 164 5.56 3.70 -3.17
C CYS A 164 6.52 4.89 -3.21
N VAL A 165 7.03 5.30 -2.06
CA VAL A 165 7.93 6.46 -1.90
C VAL A 165 9.08 6.14 -0.94
N GLY A 166 10.19 6.88 -1.06
CA GLY A 166 11.37 6.64 -0.26
C GLY A 166 12.36 5.68 -0.93
N VAL A 167 13.26 5.11 -0.16
CA VAL A 167 14.24 4.13 -0.66
C VAL A 167 13.55 2.78 -0.87
N PRO A 168 13.52 2.21 -2.09
CA PRO A 168 12.88 0.93 -2.33
C PRO A 168 13.60 -0.21 -1.61
N GLY A 169 12.84 -1.20 -1.13
CA GLY A 169 13.41 -2.41 -0.54
C GLY A 169 14.27 -3.23 -1.51
N PRO A 170 13.81 -3.53 -2.74
CA PRO A 170 14.66 -4.15 -3.76
C PRO A 170 15.86 -3.28 -4.11
N ARG A 171 16.99 -3.90 -4.51
CA ARG A 171 18.22 -3.20 -4.92
C ARG A 171 18.07 -2.60 -6.31
N ILE A 172 17.24 -1.59 -6.42
CA ILE A 172 16.91 -0.84 -7.64
C ILE A 172 17.05 0.68 -7.40
N PRO A 173 17.25 1.51 -8.43
CA PRO A 173 17.42 2.94 -8.24
C PRO A 173 16.18 3.61 -7.61
N MET A 174 16.41 4.47 -6.61
CA MET A 174 15.38 5.15 -5.82
C MET A 174 14.90 6.48 -6.42
N ALA A 175 15.64 7.03 -7.38
CA ALA A 175 15.41 8.38 -7.89
C ALA A 175 13.95 8.66 -8.30
N PRO A 176 13.23 7.70 -8.94
CA PRO A 176 11.87 7.93 -9.40
C PRO A 176 10.83 8.15 -8.28
N GLN A 177 11.13 7.74 -7.04
CA GLN A 177 10.15 7.78 -5.94
C GLN A 177 10.63 8.58 -4.72
N LYS A 178 11.47 9.58 -4.93
CA LYS A 178 11.86 10.51 -3.87
C LYS A 178 10.68 11.33 -3.40
N VAL A 179 10.58 11.54 -2.08
CA VAL A 179 9.47 12.30 -1.46
C VAL A 179 9.39 13.74 -1.97
N GLU A 180 10.51 14.37 -2.29
CA GLU A 180 10.54 15.75 -2.81
C GLU A 180 9.73 15.93 -4.11
N LEU A 181 9.62 14.89 -4.95
CA LEU A 181 8.89 14.93 -6.23
C LEU A 181 7.37 15.08 -6.04
N ILE A 182 6.86 14.72 -4.86
CA ILE A 182 5.44 14.81 -4.53
C ILE A 182 4.98 16.27 -4.43
N ASP A 183 5.89 17.19 -4.09
CA ASP A 183 5.58 18.62 -3.96
C ASP A 183 4.98 19.17 -5.25
N GLU A 184 5.61 18.86 -6.38
CA GLU A 184 5.16 19.28 -7.70
C GLU A 184 3.83 18.61 -8.10
N VAL A 185 3.66 17.32 -7.85
CA VAL A 185 2.42 16.60 -8.14
C VAL A 185 1.23 17.17 -7.38
N CYS A 186 1.38 17.38 -6.07
CA CYS A 186 0.31 17.96 -5.24
C CYS A 186 0.00 19.42 -5.60
N TRP A 187 0.96 20.13 -6.19
CA TRP A 187 0.74 21.49 -6.67
C TRP A 187 -0.04 21.52 -7.99
N TYR A 188 0.29 20.61 -8.94
CA TYR A 188 -0.39 20.51 -10.24
C TYR A 188 -1.79 19.88 -10.11
N PHE A 189 -1.98 18.93 -9.19
CA PHE A 189 -3.20 18.17 -8.98
C PHE A 189 -3.70 18.33 -7.54
N PRO A 190 -4.20 19.51 -7.15
CA PRO A 190 -4.59 19.78 -5.76
C PRO A 190 -5.77 18.93 -5.27
N GLU A 191 -6.60 18.40 -6.17
CA GLU A 191 -7.72 17.51 -5.86
C GLU A 191 -7.27 16.04 -5.73
N LEU A 192 -6.09 15.67 -6.22
CA LEU A 192 -5.58 14.31 -6.15
C LEU A 192 -5.36 13.88 -4.70
N LYS A 193 -6.02 12.81 -4.30
CA LYS A 193 -5.79 12.15 -3.01
C LYS A 193 -4.56 11.25 -3.12
N PHE A 194 -3.40 11.77 -2.76
CA PHE A 194 -2.14 11.04 -2.85
C PHE A 194 -1.77 10.38 -1.53
N VAL A 195 -1.53 9.07 -1.53
CA VAL A 195 -1.14 8.29 -0.34
C VAL A 195 0.27 7.74 -0.50
N MET A 196 1.19 8.19 0.35
CA MET A 196 2.54 7.65 0.43
C MET A 196 2.54 6.24 1.02
N ARG A 197 3.18 5.29 0.37
CA ARG A 197 3.40 3.90 0.83
C ARG A 197 4.86 3.65 1.17
N HIS A 198 5.13 2.65 2.00
CA HIS A 198 6.45 2.08 2.28
C HIS A 198 7.45 3.04 2.95
N GLY A 199 6.97 3.81 3.93
CA GLY A 199 7.82 4.45 4.92
C GLY A 199 8.30 5.86 4.59
N ALA A 200 8.45 6.24 3.32
CA ALA A 200 9.01 7.54 2.90
C ALA A 200 10.46 7.80 3.41
N GLU A 201 11.13 6.78 3.94
CA GLU A 201 12.51 6.93 4.45
C GLU A 201 13.52 7.17 3.33
N PRO A 202 14.57 7.99 3.60
CA PRO A 202 14.87 8.70 4.85
C PRO A 202 14.20 10.09 4.97
N TRP A 203 13.23 10.43 4.12
CA TRP A 203 12.61 11.77 4.04
C TRP A 203 11.33 11.92 4.87
N THR A 204 11.22 11.23 6.00
CA THR A 204 10.01 11.21 6.86
C THR A 204 9.65 12.60 7.39
N ALA A 205 10.64 13.39 7.81
CA ALA A 205 10.42 14.78 8.23
C ALA A 205 9.88 15.65 7.08
N LEU A 206 10.37 15.46 5.84
CA LEU A 206 9.83 16.14 4.65
C LEU A 206 8.42 15.68 4.36
N ALA A 207 8.13 14.38 4.43
CA ALA A 207 6.79 13.82 4.23
C ALA A 207 5.78 14.45 5.20
N CYS A 208 6.12 14.61 6.50
CA CYS A 208 5.30 15.30 7.48
C CYS A 208 5.06 16.78 7.10
N LYS A 209 6.10 17.49 6.60
CA LYS A 209 5.96 18.87 6.15
C LYS A 209 5.07 19.00 4.92
N LEU A 210 5.17 18.08 3.96
CA LEU A 210 4.32 18.06 2.78
C LEU A 210 2.86 17.73 3.15
N MET A 211 2.61 16.81 4.08
CA MET A 211 1.25 16.52 4.57
C MET A 211 0.61 17.70 5.31
N LEU A 212 1.41 18.57 5.96
CA LEU A 212 0.93 19.84 6.50
C LEU A 212 0.62 20.88 5.41
N LYS A 213 1.40 20.87 4.32
CA LYS A 213 1.27 21.82 3.20
C LYS A 213 0.07 21.45 2.32
N TYR A 214 -0.15 20.15 2.06
CA TYR A 214 -1.16 19.68 1.12
C TYR A 214 -2.30 18.93 1.83
N PRO A 215 -3.55 19.41 1.70
CA PRO A 215 -4.69 18.81 2.39
C PRO A 215 -5.00 17.38 1.93
N ASN A 216 -4.73 17.04 0.66
CA ASN A 216 -5.01 15.74 0.06
C ASN A 216 -3.81 14.79 0.00
N LEU A 217 -2.75 15.06 0.78
CA LEU A 217 -1.61 14.16 0.93
C LEU A 217 -1.73 13.36 2.22
N TYR A 218 -1.56 12.04 2.13
CA TYR A 218 -1.72 11.06 3.20
C TYR A 218 -0.54 10.10 3.26
N TYR A 219 -0.53 9.24 4.29
CA TYR A 219 0.51 8.24 4.50
C TYR A 219 -0.07 6.92 5.01
N SER A 220 0.48 5.80 4.55
CA SER A 220 0.18 4.46 5.04
C SER A 220 1.45 3.72 5.48
N THR A 221 1.34 2.92 6.54
CA THR A 221 2.48 2.29 7.23
C THR A 221 2.97 0.99 6.60
N SER A 222 2.53 0.65 5.40
CA SER A 222 2.88 -0.62 4.74
C SER A 222 4.38 -0.93 4.73
N ALA A 223 4.71 -2.22 4.77
CA ALA A 223 6.06 -2.78 4.76
C ALA A 223 6.92 -2.51 6.01
N PHE A 224 6.42 -1.79 6.99
CA PHE A 224 7.12 -1.57 8.25
C PHE A 224 6.48 -2.39 9.38
N SER A 225 7.32 -3.14 10.08
CA SER A 225 6.92 -3.73 11.36
C SER A 225 6.67 -2.60 12.37
N PRO A 226 5.61 -2.64 13.20
CA PRO A 226 5.20 -1.49 14.02
C PRO A 226 6.27 -0.91 14.94
N LYS A 227 7.19 -1.74 15.42
CA LYS A 227 8.35 -1.27 16.22
C LYS A 227 9.35 -0.40 15.43
N HIS A 228 9.23 -0.39 14.11
CA HIS A 228 10.07 0.39 13.19
C HIS A 228 9.30 1.52 12.51
N TYR A 229 8.08 1.84 12.98
CA TYR A 229 7.39 3.01 12.47
C TYR A 229 8.26 4.25 12.70
N PRO A 230 8.50 5.07 11.67
CA PRO A 230 9.35 6.25 11.82
C PRO A 230 8.85 7.20 12.92
N GLU A 231 9.74 7.65 13.78
CA GLU A 231 9.41 8.51 14.92
C GLU A 231 8.71 9.81 14.48
N ASP A 232 9.15 10.42 13.37
CA ASP A 232 8.50 11.60 12.79
C ASP A 232 7.02 11.35 12.49
N ILE A 233 6.69 10.18 11.93
CA ILE A 233 5.33 9.81 11.57
C ILE A 233 4.48 9.57 12.83
N VAL A 234 5.03 8.88 13.82
CA VAL A 234 4.34 8.66 15.10
C VAL A 234 4.07 9.98 15.82
N ASN A 235 5.06 10.87 15.89
CA ASN A 235 4.93 12.20 16.48
C ASN A 235 3.95 13.08 15.69
N PHE A 236 3.96 13.00 14.38
CA PHE A 236 3.01 13.71 13.53
C PHE A 236 1.57 13.24 13.75
N ALA A 237 1.32 11.92 13.78
CA ALA A 237 0.02 11.34 14.07
C ALA A 237 -0.51 11.79 15.46
N ASN A 238 0.36 11.86 16.47
CA ASN A 238 0.02 12.29 17.83
C ASN A 238 -0.25 13.81 17.97
N THR A 239 -0.03 14.58 16.91
CA THR A 239 -0.14 16.04 16.97
C THR A 239 -1.07 16.61 15.88
N ARG A 240 -0.62 16.75 14.65
CA ARG A 240 -1.33 17.42 13.56
C ARG A 240 -1.79 16.47 12.46
N GLY A 241 -1.27 15.24 12.42
CA GLY A 241 -1.48 14.27 11.34
C GLY A 241 -2.44 13.15 11.69
N LYS A 242 -3.23 13.27 12.75
CA LYS A 242 -4.15 12.23 13.19
C LYS A 242 -5.09 11.73 12.08
N ASP A 243 -5.52 12.63 11.22
CA ASP A 243 -6.41 12.38 10.08
C ASP A 243 -5.68 12.05 8.76
N LYS A 244 -4.35 11.89 8.82
CA LYS A 244 -3.49 11.71 7.64
C LYS A 244 -2.81 10.35 7.57
N ILE A 245 -2.65 9.68 8.72
CA ILE A 245 -1.88 8.43 8.84
C ILE A 245 -2.84 7.25 8.90
N MET A 246 -2.59 6.23 8.09
CA MET A 246 -3.46 5.04 7.98
C MET A 246 -2.66 3.75 8.14
N TYR A 247 -3.31 2.75 8.72
CA TYR A 247 -2.75 1.41 8.85
C TYR A 247 -2.71 0.71 7.49
N ALA A 248 -1.58 0.11 7.22
CA ALA A 248 -1.39 -0.88 6.19
C ALA A 248 -0.40 -1.92 6.70
N GLY A 249 -0.76 -3.20 6.59
CA GLY A 249 0.12 -4.30 6.94
C GLY A 249 1.18 -4.58 5.87
N TYR A 250 1.50 -5.79 5.67
CA TYR A 250 2.34 -6.30 4.57
C TYR A 250 2.24 -7.83 4.52
N PHE A 251 1.10 -8.35 4.93
CA PHE A 251 0.82 -9.79 4.91
C PHE A 251 0.33 -10.22 3.51
N PRO A 252 0.77 -11.34 2.99
CA PRO A 252 1.85 -12.21 3.47
C PRO A 252 3.20 -11.90 2.82
N MET A 253 3.39 -10.71 2.21
CA MET A 253 4.58 -10.36 1.44
C MET A 253 5.87 -10.45 2.26
N GLY A 254 5.89 -9.80 3.43
CA GLY A 254 7.09 -9.76 4.26
C GLY A 254 6.85 -9.84 5.77
N LEU A 255 5.60 -9.70 6.22
CA LEU A 255 5.24 -9.67 7.64
C LEU A 255 4.03 -10.57 7.91
N SER A 256 4.05 -11.31 9.02
CA SER A 256 2.86 -12.00 9.52
C SER A 256 1.96 -11.03 10.30
N LEU A 257 0.66 -11.27 10.27
CA LEU A 257 -0.29 -10.49 11.08
C LEU A 257 -0.05 -10.69 12.57
N ASP A 258 0.35 -11.89 13.01
CA ASP A 258 0.74 -12.16 14.40
C ASP A 258 1.85 -11.19 14.87
N LYS A 259 2.89 -11.02 14.08
CA LYS A 259 3.99 -10.11 14.39
C LYS A 259 3.54 -8.65 14.40
N ILE A 260 2.78 -8.24 13.39
CA ILE A 260 2.27 -6.87 13.29
C ILE A 260 1.44 -6.52 14.53
N PHE A 261 0.43 -7.33 14.86
CA PHE A 261 -0.48 -7.02 15.98
C PHE A 261 0.15 -7.22 17.36
N ALA A 262 1.15 -8.09 17.50
CA ALA A 262 1.94 -8.19 18.73
C ALA A 262 2.81 -6.94 18.97
N GLU A 263 3.45 -6.41 17.94
CA GLU A 263 4.31 -5.22 18.04
C GLU A 263 3.50 -3.91 18.11
N MET A 264 2.31 -3.86 17.50
CA MET A 264 1.44 -2.67 17.44
C MET A 264 1.08 -2.15 18.83
N GLN A 265 0.96 -3.03 19.81
CA GLN A 265 0.66 -2.65 21.21
C GLN A 265 1.71 -1.72 21.84
N ASN A 266 2.93 -1.70 21.27
CA ASN A 266 4.06 -0.90 21.77
C ASN A 266 4.24 0.43 21.02
N VAL A 267 3.45 0.69 19.98
CA VAL A 267 3.50 1.96 19.26
C VAL A 267 2.94 3.06 20.16
N PRO A 268 3.67 4.16 20.42
CA PRO A 268 3.25 5.18 21.38
C PRO A 268 2.25 6.18 20.79
N PHE A 269 1.18 5.66 20.17
CA PHE A 269 0.04 6.49 19.78
C PHE A 269 -0.82 6.88 20.97
N LYS A 270 -1.36 8.10 20.93
CA LYS A 270 -2.41 8.54 21.85
C LYS A 270 -3.70 7.77 21.61
N ASP A 271 -4.54 7.67 22.64
CA ASP A 271 -5.78 6.89 22.59
C ASP A 271 -6.72 7.33 21.44
N ASP A 272 -6.78 8.62 21.16
CA ASP A 272 -7.61 9.21 20.11
C ASP A 272 -7.04 9.07 18.68
N VAL A 273 -5.79 8.61 18.55
CA VAL A 273 -5.16 8.32 17.25
C VAL A 273 -5.54 6.93 16.76
N TRP A 274 -5.70 5.96 17.65
CA TRP A 274 -5.93 4.56 17.27
C TRP A 274 -7.15 4.33 16.36
N PRO A 275 -8.34 4.86 16.64
CA PRO A 275 -9.49 4.68 15.74
C PRO A 275 -9.26 5.30 14.36
N MET A 276 -8.63 6.48 14.32
CA MET A 276 -8.32 7.18 13.07
C MET A 276 -7.33 6.36 12.24
N PHE A 277 -6.24 5.92 12.87
CA PHE A 277 -5.16 5.15 12.23
C PHE A 277 -5.65 3.81 11.69
N LEU A 278 -6.41 3.05 12.49
CA LEU A 278 -6.81 1.69 12.14
C LEU A 278 -7.96 1.64 11.12
N GLY A 279 -8.86 2.62 11.10
CA GLY A 279 -10.03 2.50 10.23
C GLY A 279 -10.67 3.79 9.74
N GLU A 280 -10.90 4.78 10.60
CA GLU A 280 -11.70 5.94 10.24
C GLU A 280 -11.11 6.76 9.08
N ASN A 281 -9.78 6.93 9.05
CA ASN A 281 -9.12 7.64 7.94
C ASN A 281 -9.28 6.88 6.62
N ALA A 282 -9.12 5.57 6.64
CA ALA A 282 -9.30 4.72 5.45
C ALA A 282 -10.75 4.75 4.96
N LYS A 283 -11.74 4.61 5.87
CA LYS A 283 -13.16 4.71 5.52
C LYS A 283 -13.49 6.04 4.87
N LYS A 284 -13.03 7.13 5.45
CA LYS A 284 -13.27 8.48 4.92
C LYS A 284 -12.65 8.66 3.54
N LEU A 285 -11.39 8.24 3.37
CA LEU A 285 -10.63 8.42 2.14
C LEU A 285 -11.22 7.61 0.98
N LEU A 286 -11.58 6.35 1.25
CA LEU A 286 -12.00 5.34 0.26
C LEU A 286 -13.53 5.21 0.13
N LYS A 287 -14.29 5.92 0.96
CA LYS A 287 -15.77 5.84 1.00
C LYS A 287 -16.27 4.39 1.20
N LEU A 288 -15.72 3.73 2.24
CA LEU A 288 -16.08 2.36 2.63
C LEU A 288 -17.33 2.35 3.52
#